data_c08e0cf86852e41e0d9e51232e3e2b3a
#
_entry.id   c08e0cf86852e41e0d9e51232e3e2b3a
#
_cell.length_a   1.000
_cell.length_b   1.000
_cell.length_c   1.000
_cell.angle_alpha   90.00
_cell.angle_beta   90.00
_cell.angle_gamma   90.00
#
_symmetry.space_group_name_H-M   'P 1'
#
loop_
_entity.id
_entity.type
_entity.pdbx_description
1 polymer ?
#
loop_
_entity_poly.entity_id
_entity_poly.type
_entity_poly.pdbx_seq_one_letter_code
_entity_poly.pdbx_strand_id
1 'polypeptide(L)'
;MKYKVLLALFLLSSLVFVGPACNRASYGADDKSKIHVGIVFDIGGKDDRSFNAAAWAGVKCAESGTLPDGKTTCGKPPLNITLRDVEPGNPVSIEPAMRAFAERKHDLVIGVGFAQGPIMQSVANDYPNLHFAIIDGVIFEADGKTPKANVASLVFKEHEGSYLVGIIAAKTTKSNVLGFIGGMDIGLIHRFEKGFEEGAKSVNPNIQVIQNYVGVTDAAWNNPGKGKEIALAQISKGADVIFTAAGNSGLGAFDAVEQYGKVNGRATHFVIGVDSNQNGVKPGYVLTSMVKRVDNAVYDIVKDVASGKFHGGFHVFGLESDGVGYVIDQYNKDLVSAEAIAAAEEAKRKIIAGEIKVTDAMNN
;
A
#
# COMPACT_ATOMS: atom_id res chain seq x y z
N MET A 1 0.11 86.56 47.95
CA MET A 1 -0.52 85.37 47.43
C MET A 1 0.11 85.04 46.08
N LYS A 2 0.96 84.02 46.03
CA LYS A 2 1.72 83.62 44.84
C LYS A 2 1.34 82.17 44.49
N TYR A 3 0.65 81.99 43.37
CA TYR A 3 0.37 80.71 42.83
C TYR A 3 1.55 80.20 42.02
N LYS A 4 2.09 79.05 42.45
CA LYS A 4 3.09 78.28 41.65
C LYS A 4 2.34 77.28 40.77
N VAL A 5 2.49 77.43 39.44
CA VAL A 5 2.01 76.47 38.47
C VAL A 5 3.05 75.37 38.33
N LEU A 6 2.70 74.13 38.64
CA LEU A 6 3.52 72.92 38.40
C LEU A 6 3.19 72.39 37.00
N LEU A 7 4.21 72.42 36.12
CA LEU A 7 4.11 71.79 34.78
C LEU A 7 4.49 70.33 34.92
N ALA A 8 3.52 69.47 34.75
CA ALA A 8 3.77 68.01 34.70
C ALA A 8 4.04 67.56 33.26
N LEU A 9 5.30 67.19 33.00
CA LEU A 9 5.67 66.50 31.73
C LEU A 9 5.14 65.09 31.74
N PHE A 10 4.22 64.75 30.80
CA PHE A 10 3.82 63.37 30.49
C PHE A 10 4.82 62.84 29.47
N LEU A 11 5.69 61.90 29.90
CA LEU A 11 6.49 61.07 29.01
C LEU A 11 5.57 59.92 28.49
N LEU A 12 5.21 59.99 27.22
CA LEU A 12 4.57 58.87 26.51
C LEU A 12 5.65 57.82 26.20
N SER A 13 5.72 56.76 26.99
CA SER A 13 6.51 55.58 26.64
C SER A 13 5.70 54.74 25.66
N SER A 14 6.07 54.76 24.38
CA SER A 14 5.56 53.88 23.36
C SER A 14 6.10 52.45 23.60
N LEU A 15 5.28 51.61 24.21
CA LEU A 15 5.54 50.18 24.25
C LEU A 15 5.40 49.60 22.82
N VAL A 16 6.52 49.31 22.19
CA VAL A 16 6.53 48.48 20.96
C VAL A 16 6.24 47.06 21.37
N PHE A 17 5.02 46.60 21.15
CA PHE A 17 4.67 45.18 21.21
C PHE A 17 5.37 44.49 20.04
N VAL A 18 6.51 43.85 20.28
CA VAL A 18 7.08 42.85 19.40
C VAL A 18 6.26 41.58 19.63
N GLY A 19 5.20 41.40 18.82
CA GLY A 19 4.47 40.14 18.78
C GLY A 19 5.43 38.98 18.37
N PRO A 20 5.21 37.75 18.87
CA PRO A 20 6.02 36.63 18.41
C PRO A 20 5.82 36.49 16.90
N ALA A 21 6.88 36.73 16.13
CA ALA A 21 6.92 36.39 14.73
C ALA A 21 6.64 34.89 14.64
N CYS A 22 5.50 34.52 14.08
CA CYS A 22 5.30 33.16 13.64
C CYS A 22 6.48 32.79 12.76
N ASN A 23 7.35 31.92 13.25
CA ASN A 23 8.35 31.24 12.43
C ASN A 23 7.59 30.51 11.33
N ARG A 24 7.34 31.18 10.20
CA ARG A 24 7.15 30.48 8.94
C ARG A 24 8.44 29.70 8.76
N ALA A 25 8.35 28.38 8.95
CA ALA A 25 9.42 27.52 8.52
C ALA A 25 9.79 27.95 7.11
N SER A 26 10.98 28.53 6.96
CA SER A 26 11.54 28.85 5.65
C SER A 26 11.73 27.48 4.99
N TYR A 27 10.82 27.13 4.08
CA TYR A 27 11.12 26.09 3.12
C TYR A 27 12.42 26.52 2.44
N GLY A 28 13.49 25.75 2.68
CA GLY A 28 14.77 26.00 2.02
C GLY A 28 14.52 26.12 0.51
N ALA A 29 15.26 27.01 -0.15
CA ALA A 29 15.17 27.16 -1.60
C ALA A 29 15.31 25.76 -2.22
N ASP A 30 14.30 25.37 -3.02
CA ASP A 30 14.31 24.06 -3.68
C ASP A 30 15.57 23.95 -4.54
N ASP A 31 16.34 22.90 -4.30
CA ASP A 31 17.54 22.61 -5.08
C ASP A 31 17.13 22.19 -6.49
N LYS A 32 17.19 23.12 -7.44
CA LYS A 32 16.80 22.91 -8.84
C LYS A 32 17.61 21.83 -9.57
N SER A 33 18.67 21.32 -8.96
CA SER A 33 19.46 20.21 -9.50
C SER A 33 18.87 18.83 -9.19
N LYS A 34 17.85 18.76 -8.32
CA LYS A 34 17.18 17.54 -7.89
C LYS A 34 15.78 17.42 -8.48
N ILE A 35 15.35 16.18 -8.69
CA ILE A 35 13.97 15.87 -9.02
C ILE A 35 13.11 15.96 -7.76
N HIS A 36 12.03 16.71 -7.81
CA HIS A 36 11.11 16.89 -6.68
C HIS A 36 9.95 15.89 -6.78
N VAL A 37 9.85 15.01 -5.80
CA VAL A 37 8.82 13.96 -5.72
C VAL A 37 7.89 14.25 -4.55
N GLY A 38 6.58 14.34 -4.84
CA GLY A 38 5.52 14.41 -3.84
C GLY A 38 4.75 13.09 -3.78
N ILE A 39 4.44 12.58 -2.59
CA ILE A 39 3.59 11.41 -2.42
C ILE A 39 2.45 11.73 -1.44
N VAL A 40 1.22 11.36 -1.83
CA VAL A 40 0.01 11.50 -1.02
C VAL A 40 -0.51 10.11 -0.72
N PHE A 41 -0.46 9.72 0.55
CA PHE A 41 -0.94 8.42 1.02
C PHE A 41 -2.47 8.36 1.07
N ASP A 42 -3.01 7.14 1.21
CA ASP A 42 -4.41 6.97 1.54
C ASP A 42 -4.66 7.05 3.06
N ILE A 43 -5.92 6.82 3.47
CA ILE A 43 -6.35 6.95 4.86
C ILE A 43 -5.69 5.94 5.81
N GLY A 44 -5.15 4.84 5.28
CA GLY A 44 -4.42 3.83 6.07
C GLY A 44 -3.11 4.35 6.67
N GLY A 45 -2.51 5.37 6.05
CA GLY A 45 -1.23 5.93 6.47
C GLY A 45 -0.04 5.00 6.21
N LYS A 46 1.18 5.55 6.21
CA LYS A 46 2.41 4.84 5.82
C LYS A 46 2.87 3.76 6.80
N ASP A 47 2.24 3.67 7.99
CA ASP A 47 2.55 2.68 9.02
C ASP A 47 1.61 1.45 8.99
N ASP A 48 0.79 1.28 7.94
CA ASP A 48 -0.17 0.18 7.79
C ASP A 48 0.48 -1.21 7.67
N ARG A 49 1.80 -1.27 7.55
CA ARG A 49 2.60 -2.50 7.33
C ARG A 49 2.18 -3.31 6.11
N SER A 50 1.50 -2.70 5.16
CA SER A 50 0.91 -3.31 3.98
C SER A 50 1.16 -2.42 2.76
N PHE A 51 0.10 -1.88 2.17
CA PHE A 51 0.06 -1.14 0.91
C PHE A 51 0.80 0.21 0.95
N ASN A 52 0.43 1.08 1.92
CA ASN A 52 1.09 2.38 2.07
C ASN A 52 2.54 2.23 2.54
N ALA A 53 2.82 1.27 3.43
CA ALA A 53 4.17 0.96 3.85
C ALA A 53 5.06 0.52 2.67
N ALA A 54 4.51 -0.26 1.71
CA ALA A 54 5.23 -0.64 0.50
C ALA A 54 5.52 0.57 -0.40
N ALA A 55 4.54 1.47 -0.61
CA ALA A 55 4.76 2.70 -1.36
C ALA A 55 5.82 3.60 -0.70
N TRP A 56 5.76 3.72 0.64
CA TRP A 56 6.76 4.45 1.42
C TRP A 56 8.15 3.85 1.27
N ALA A 57 8.28 2.52 1.33
CA ALA A 57 9.55 1.83 1.11
C ALA A 57 10.14 2.14 -0.28
N GLY A 58 9.31 2.21 -1.32
CA GLY A 58 9.72 2.53 -2.68
C GLY A 58 10.31 3.94 -2.82
N VAL A 59 9.63 4.98 -2.30
CA VAL A 59 10.15 6.36 -2.36
C VAL A 59 11.35 6.56 -1.46
N LYS A 60 11.43 5.89 -0.29
CA LYS A 60 12.61 5.94 0.58
C LYS A 60 13.82 5.25 -0.04
N CYS A 61 13.58 4.14 -0.71
CA CYS A 61 14.61 3.49 -1.52
C CYS A 61 15.15 4.44 -2.62
N ALA A 62 14.27 5.13 -3.32
CA ALA A 62 14.66 6.12 -4.33
C ALA A 62 15.44 7.31 -3.72
N GLU A 63 15.05 7.80 -2.54
CA GLU A 63 15.70 8.92 -1.88
C GLU A 63 17.09 8.58 -1.31
N SER A 64 17.21 7.44 -0.64
CA SER A 64 18.39 7.13 0.20
C SER A 64 19.07 5.78 -0.09
N GLY A 65 18.49 4.92 -0.92
CA GLY A 65 18.98 3.54 -1.12
C GLY A 65 18.70 2.62 0.06
N THR A 66 17.88 3.09 1.04
CA THR A 66 17.53 2.32 2.25
C THR A 66 16.02 2.17 2.40
N LEU A 67 15.61 1.19 3.17
CA LEU A 67 14.23 1.07 3.65
C LEU A 67 13.90 2.19 4.66
N PRO A 68 12.61 2.35 5.05
CA PRO A 68 12.18 3.41 5.98
C PRO A 68 12.87 3.42 7.35
N ASP A 69 13.49 2.31 7.77
CA ASP A 69 14.29 2.24 8.99
C ASP A 69 15.62 3.02 8.92
N GLY A 70 15.97 3.51 7.73
CA GLY A 70 17.20 4.26 7.45
C GLY A 70 18.50 3.46 7.59
N LYS A 71 18.41 2.14 7.74
CA LYS A 71 19.55 1.23 8.00
C LYS A 71 19.63 0.09 7.00
N THR A 72 18.51 -0.55 6.72
CA THR A 72 18.44 -1.69 5.82
C THR A 72 18.53 -1.21 4.37
N THR A 73 19.49 -1.68 3.61
CA THR A 73 19.56 -1.38 2.17
C THR A 73 18.39 -1.99 1.42
N CYS A 74 17.81 -1.25 0.49
CA CYS A 74 16.76 -1.76 -0.39
C CYS A 74 17.32 -2.51 -1.64
N GLY A 75 18.66 -2.60 -1.78
CA GLY A 75 19.29 -3.27 -2.90
C GLY A 75 19.30 -2.48 -4.22
N LYS A 76 18.80 -1.24 -4.23
CA LYS A 76 18.82 -0.33 -5.38
C LYS A 76 19.59 0.96 -5.02
N PRO A 77 20.23 1.65 -5.99
CA PRO A 77 20.96 2.89 -5.72
C PRO A 77 20.02 4.03 -5.39
N PRO A 78 20.43 4.99 -4.54
CA PRO A 78 19.68 6.23 -4.35
C PRO A 78 19.68 7.06 -5.65
N LEU A 79 18.61 7.82 -5.83
CA LEU A 79 18.43 8.74 -6.96
C LEU A 79 18.61 10.19 -6.48
N ASN A 80 18.93 11.10 -7.40
CA ASN A 80 19.09 12.52 -7.06
C ASN A 80 17.72 13.21 -6.94
N ILE A 81 16.99 12.92 -5.86
CA ILE A 81 15.64 13.44 -5.62
C ILE A 81 15.52 14.22 -4.30
N THR A 82 14.46 15.01 -4.20
CA THR A 82 13.93 15.57 -2.95
C THR A 82 12.54 15.03 -2.75
N LEU A 83 12.30 14.37 -1.64
CA LEU A 83 11.01 13.75 -1.30
C LEU A 83 10.20 14.63 -0.34
N ARG A 84 8.90 14.74 -0.59
CA ARG A 84 7.90 15.27 0.33
C ARG A 84 6.72 14.30 0.39
N ASP A 85 6.20 14.08 1.58
CA ASP A 85 5.07 13.19 1.81
C ASP A 85 3.94 13.88 2.57
N VAL A 86 2.72 13.43 2.33
CA VAL A 86 1.52 13.84 3.07
C VAL A 86 0.71 12.60 3.41
N GLU A 87 0.42 12.45 4.70
CA GLU A 87 -0.60 11.53 5.21
C GLU A 87 -1.88 12.33 5.45
N PRO A 88 -2.91 12.18 4.60
CA PRO A 88 -4.16 12.89 4.79
C PRO A 88 -4.91 12.33 6.01
N GLY A 89 -5.32 13.21 6.93
CA GLY A 89 -6.09 12.80 8.11
C GLY A 89 -7.53 12.37 7.77
N ASN A 90 -8.02 12.71 6.56
CA ASN A 90 -9.34 12.39 6.05
C ASN A 90 -9.36 12.53 4.51
N PRO A 91 -10.37 11.96 3.80
CA PRO A 91 -10.42 11.97 2.34
C PRO A 91 -10.45 13.37 1.71
N VAL A 92 -11.05 14.37 2.37
CA VAL A 92 -11.15 15.73 1.80
C VAL A 92 -9.79 16.48 1.81
N SER A 93 -8.81 15.99 2.54
CA SER A 93 -7.46 16.55 2.58
C SER A 93 -6.56 16.07 1.43
N ILE A 94 -6.97 15.05 0.66
CA ILE A 94 -6.17 14.46 -0.43
C ILE A 94 -6.00 15.46 -1.57
N GLU A 95 -7.08 16.04 -2.08
CA GLU A 95 -7.01 16.97 -3.21
C GLU A 95 -6.16 18.22 -2.92
N PRO A 96 -6.34 18.93 -1.79
CA PRO A 96 -5.47 20.05 -1.43
C PRO A 96 -3.99 19.66 -1.35
N ALA A 97 -3.66 18.47 -0.83
CA ALA A 97 -2.29 17.99 -0.75
C ALA A 97 -1.69 17.74 -2.15
N MET A 98 -2.44 17.07 -3.03
CA MET A 98 -2.01 16.79 -4.41
C MET A 98 -1.83 18.08 -5.20
N ARG A 99 -2.77 19.04 -5.10
CA ARG A 99 -2.68 20.36 -5.72
C ARG A 99 -1.50 21.16 -5.21
N ALA A 100 -1.21 21.13 -3.91
CA ALA A 100 -0.07 21.84 -3.32
C ALA A 100 1.27 21.35 -3.87
N PHE A 101 1.43 20.06 -4.20
CA PHE A 101 2.61 19.55 -4.90
C PHE A 101 2.66 20.02 -6.34
N ALA A 102 1.54 19.99 -7.06
CA ALA A 102 1.45 20.44 -8.44
C ALA A 102 1.74 21.96 -8.59
N GLU A 103 1.15 22.80 -7.72
CA GLU A 103 1.39 24.24 -7.67
C GLU A 103 2.87 24.59 -7.41
N ARG A 104 3.55 23.78 -6.60
CA ARG A 104 4.99 23.91 -6.35
C ARG A 104 5.85 23.28 -7.43
N LYS A 105 5.24 22.81 -8.51
CA LYS A 105 5.91 22.22 -9.68
C LYS A 105 6.82 21.05 -9.34
N HIS A 106 6.32 20.13 -8.48
CA HIS A 106 7.01 18.86 -8.30
C HIS A 106 7.08 18.12 -9.64
N ASP A 107 8.21 17.50 -9.92
CA ASP A 107 8.44 16.78 -11.17
C ASP A 107 7.61 15.50 -11.27
N LEU A 108 7.27 14.92 -10.11
CA LEU A 108 6.38 13.77 -9.98
C LEU A 108 5.48 13.91 -8.74
N VAL A 109 4.18 13.68 -8.93
CA VAL A 109 3.21 13.59 -7.83
C VAL A 109 2.58 12.19 -7.85
N ILE A 110 2.76 11.45 -6.74
CA ILE A 110 2.28 10.07 -6.60
C ILE A 110 1.06 10.05 -5.69
N GLY A 111 -0.03 9.47 -6.16
CA GLY A 111 -1.23 9.16 -5.38
C GLY A 111 -1.25 7.68 -5.01
N VAL A 112 -1.46 7.36 -3.73
CA VAL A 112 -1.50 5.98 -3.24
C VAL A 112 -2.95 5.55 -3.07
N GLY A 113 -3.40 4.61 -3.91
CA GLY A 113 -4.72 4.00 -3.83
C GLY A 113 -5.73 4.51 -4.87
N PHE A 114 -6.58 3.58 -5.31
CA PHE A 114 -7.58 3.80 -6.36
C PHE A 114 -8.59 4.92 -6.03
N ALA A 115 -8.90 5.15 -4.74
CA ALA A 115 -9.84 6.18 -4.31
C ALA A 115 -9.39 7.60 -4.69
N GLN A 116 -8.10 7.80 -4.94
CA GLN A 116 -7.55 9.06 -5.41
C GLN A 116 -7.76 9.29 -6.93
N GLY A 117 -8.29 8.32 -7.66
CA GLY A 117 -8.47 8.39 -9.12
C GLY A 117 -9.20 9.64 -9.62
N PRO A 118 -10.40 9.98 -9.13
CA PRO A 118 -11.12 11.19 -9.54
C PRO A 118 -10.35 12.48 -9.26
N ILE A 119 -9.64 12.54 -8.13
CA ILE A 119 -8.79 13.67 -7.74
C ILE A 119 -7.59 13.77 -8.69
N MET A 120 -6.88 12.65 -8.91
CA MET A 120 -5.75 12.58 -9.84
C MET A 120 -6.15 13.00 -11.24
N GLN A 121 -7.32 12.55 -11.72
CA GLN A 121 -7.88 12.94 -13.02
C GLN A 121 -8.03 14.47 -13.12
N SER A 122 -8.63 15.11 -12.11
CA SER A 122 -8.84 16.55 -12.06
C SER A 122 -7.51 17.32 -12.04
N VAL A 123 -6.64 16.96 -11.12
CA VAL A 123 -5.35 17.67 -10.94
C VAL A 123 -4.45 17.49 -12.17
N ALA A 124 -4.37 16.28 -12.74
CA ALA A 124 -3.57 16.04 -13.93
C ALA A 124 -4.11 16.76 -15.19
N ASN A 125 -5.42 17.04 -15.26
CA ASN A 125 -5.99 17.90 -16.30
C ASN A 125 -5.56 19.36 -16.16
N ASP A 126 -5.52 19.87 -14.92
CA ASP A 126 -5.16 21.27 -14.62
C ASP A 126 -3.65 21.51 -14.80
N TYR A 127 -2.82 20.46 -14.67
CA TYR A 127 -1.35 20.51 -14.76
C TYR A 127 -0.79 19.55 -15.83
N PRO A 128 -1.10 19.76 -17.13
CA PRO A 128 -0.79 18.79 -18.19
C PRO A 128 0.71 18.60 -18.46
N ASN A 129 1.56 19.53 -17.98
CA ASN A 129 3.02 19.47 -18.16
C ASN A 129 3.76 18.84 -16.96
N LEU A 130 3.05 18.40 -15.92
CA LEU A 130 3.62 17.70 -14.78
C LEU A 130 3.37 16.20 -14.91
N HIS A 131 4.25 15.41 -14.31
CA HIS A 131 4.10 13.95 -14.27
C HIS A 131 3.37 13.52 -13.01
N PHE A 132 2.48 12.57 -13.17
CA PHE A 132 1.71 11.96 -12.09
C PHE A 132 1.85 10.45 -12.14
N ALA A 133 1.69 9.80 -10.99
CA ALA A 133 1.52 8.35 -10.91
C ALA A 133 0.42 8.01 -9.90
N ILE A 134 -0.38 6.99 -10.19
CA ILE A 134 -1.39 6.49 -9.28
C ILE A 134 -1.21 4.99 -9.10
N ILE A 135 -1.26 4.51 -7.85
CA ILE A 135 -1.18 3.10 -7.53
C ILE A 135 -2.60 2.55 -7.41
N ASP A 136 -2.87 1.43 -8.08
CA ASP A 136 -4.17 0.76 -8.13
C ASP A 136 -5.30 1.56 -8.80
N GLY A 137 -4.98 2.66 -9.46
CA GLY A 137 -5.93 3.47 -10.21
C GLY A 137 -5.62 3.49 -11.70
N VAL A 138 -6.64 3.68 -12.52
CA VAL A 138 -6.49 3.89 -13.96
C VAL A 138 -7.09 5.24 -14.34
N ILE A 139 -6.32 6.04 -15.09
CA ILE A 139 -6.72 7.38 -15.51
C ILE A 139 -6.74 7.45 -17.03
N PHE A 140 -7.84 7.96 -17.57
CA PHE A 140 -8.06 8.08 -19.01
C PHE A 140 -8.11 9.53 -19.45
N GLU A 141 -7.91 9.77 -20.74
CA GLU A 141 -8.25 11.03 -21.36
C GLU A 141 -9.78 11.23 -21.41
N ALA A 142 -10.24 12.37 -21.87
CA ALA A 142 -11.66 12.72 -21.87
C ALA A 142 -12.55 11.75 -22.68
N ASP A 143 -11.96 10.94 -23.56
CA ASP A 143 -12.67 9.92 -24.34
C ASP A 143 -13.02 8.66 -23.52
N GLY A 144 -12.52 8.56 -22.27
CA GLY A 144 -12.74 7.43 -21.37
C GLY A 144 -12.08 6.12 -21.82
N LYS A 145 -11.19 6.14 -22.80
CA LYS A 145 -10.55 4.96 -23.40
C LYS A 145 -9.04 5.09 -23.52
N THR A 146 -8.55 6.25 -23.95
CA THR A 146 -7.12 6.50 -24.10
C THR A 146 -6.48 6.73 -22.72
N PRO A 147 -5.45 5.96 -22.34
CA PRO A 147 -4.73 6.20 -21.09
C PRO A 147 -4.14 7.61 -21.06
N LYS A 148 -4.20 8.27 -19.90
CA LYS A 148 -3.78 9.65 -19.78
C LYS A 148 -2.26 9.79 -19.90
N ALA A 149 -1.81 10.65 -20.82
CA ALA A 149 -0.41 10.75 -21.24
C ALA A 149 0.53 11.25 -20.13
N ASN A 150 0.06 12.07 -19.19
CA ASN A 150 0.86 12.57 -18.09
C ASN A 150 0.63 11.85 -16.75
N VAL A 151 -0.07 10.70 -16.76
CA VAL A 151 -0.31 9.87 -15.57
C VAL A 151 0.13 8.44 -15.81
N ALA A 152 1.05 7.92 -15.02
CA ALA A 152 1.39 6.51 -14.97
C ALA A 152 0.43 5.78 -14.02
N SER A 153 -0.36 4.85 -14.56
CA SER A 153 -1.30 3.99 -13.82
C SER A 153 -0.58 2.70 -13.45
N LEU A 154 -0.14 2.58 -12.19
CA LEU A 154 0.60 1.42 -11.68
C LEU A 154 -0.40 0.37 -11.18
N VAL A 155 -0.64 -0.67 -11.98
CA VAL A 155 -1.65 -1.71 -11.72
C VAL A 155 -1.00 -3.09 -11.63
N PHE A 156 -1.62 -3.98 -10.87
CA PHE A 156 -1.03 -5.28 -10.57
C PHE A 156 -1.98 -6.41 -10.95
N LYS A 157 -1.42 -7.59 -11.20
CA LYS A 157 -2.17 -8.82 -11.41
C LYS A 157 -2.31 -9.59 -10.11
N GLU A 158 -3.05 -9.03 -9.16
CA GLU A 158 -3.20 -9.56 -7.80
C GLU A 158 -3.72 -11.00 -7.79
N HIS A 159 -4.58 -11.35 -8.76
CA HIS A 159 -5.12 -12.70 -8.93
C HIS A 159 -4.01 -13.75 -9.13
N GLU A 160 -2.92 -13.40 -9.84
CA GLU A 160 -1.81 -14.32 -10.08
C GLU A 160 -1.04 -14.65 -8.77
N GLY A 161 -0.68 -13.62 -7.97
CA GLY A 161 0.00 -13.82 -6.69
C GLY A 161 -0.89 -14.53 -5.66
N SER A 162 -2.18 -14.19 -5.65
CA SER A 162 -3.18 -14.80 -4.76
C SER A 162 -3.40 -16.28 -5.06
N TYR A 163 -3.32 -16.69 -6.33
CA TYR A 163 -3.38 -18.09 -6.73
C TYR A 163 -2.26 -18.91 -6.07
N LEU A 164 -1.05 -18.39 -6.03
CA LEU A 164 0.09 -19.08 -5.41
C LEU A 164 -0.10 -19.28 -3.91
N VAL A 165 -0.56 -18.27 -3.19
CA VAL A 165 -0.81 -18.40 -1.75
C VAL A 165 -2.06 -19.25 -1.46
N GLY A 166 -3.01 -19.34 -2.40
CA GLY A 166 -4.10 -20.28 -2.37
C GLY A 166 -3.63 -21.74 -2.37
N ILE A 167 -2.67 -22.06 -3.24
CA ILE A 167 -2.01 -23.40 -3.27
C ILE A 167 -1.32 -23.68 -1.92
N ILE A 168 -0.55 -22.72 -1.40
CA ILE A 168 0.15 -22.88 -0.12
C ILE A 168 -0.83 -23.11 1.02
N ALA A 169 -1.95 -22.35 1.07
CA ALA A 169 -2.99 -22.53 2.05
C ALA A 169 -3.63 -23.92 1.98
N ALA A 170 -3.96 -24.40 0.76
CA ALA A 170 -4.58 -25.70 0.54
C ALA A 170 -3.68 -26.88 0.93
N LYS A 171 -2.36 -26.73 0.72
CA LYS A 171 -1.36 -27.73 1.15
C LYS A 171 -1.10 -27.71 2.67
N THR A 172 -1.51 -26.64 3.36
CA THR A 172 -1.25 -26.44 4.80
C THR A 172 -2.48 -26.78 5.65
N THR A 173 -3.68 -26.41 5.20
CA THR A 173 -4.93 -26.62 5.95
C THR A 173 -5.12 -28.07 6.40
N LYS A 174 -5.71 -28.23 7.59
CA LYS A 174 -6.14 -29.53 8.13
C LYS A 174 -7.66 -29.68 8.13
N SER A 175 -8.36 -28.54 8.15
CA SER A 175 -9.82 -28.50 8.18
C SER A 175 -10.46 -28.56 6.78
N ASN A 176 -9.71 -28.27 5.72
CA ASN A 176 -10.21 -27.96 4.36
C ASN A 176 -11.16 -26.75 4.33
N VAL A 177 -11.09 -25.87 5.34
CA VAL A 177 -11.82 -24.62 5.41
C VAL A 177 -10.81 -23.46 5.50
N LEU A 178 -10.84 -22.57 4.53
CA LEU A 178 -10.00 -21.39 4.47
C LEU A 178 -10.86 -20.14 4.72
N GLY A 179 -10.22 -19.07 5.18
CA GLY A 179 -10.82 -17.74 5.29
C GLY A 179 -10.22 -16.79 4.28
N PHE A 180 -11.04 -15.89 3.76
CA PHE A 180 -10.61 -14.68 3.05
C PHE A 180 -11.23 -13.46 3.70
N ILE A 181 -10.42 -12.44 3.98
CA ILE A 181 -10.88 -11.15 4.52
C ILE A 181 -10.44 -10.06 3.55
N GLY A 182 -11.39 -9.49 2.83
CA GLY A 182 -11.18 -8.31 2.00
C GLY A 182 -11.40 -7.00 2.78
N GLY A 183 -10.74 -5.92 2.38
CA GLY A 183 -11.02 -4.59 2.91
C GLY A 183 -12.40 -4.11 2.46
N MET A 184 -12.49 -3.58 1.25
CA MET A 184 -13.76 -3.20 0.62
C MET A 184 -14.25 -4.29 -0.34
N ASP A 185 -15.58 -4.39 -0.45
CA ASP A 185 -16.25 -5.25 -1.44
C ASP A 185 -16.26 -4.58 -2.82
N ILE A 186 -15.15 -4.72 -3.55
CA ILE A 186 -14.91 -4.09 -4.87
C ILE A 186 -14.12 -5.02 -5.80
N GLY A 187 -14.23 -4.79 -7.12
CA GLY A 187 -13.58 -5.61 -8.14
C GLY A 187 -12.07 -5.83 -7.94
N LEU A 188 -11.33 -4.80 -7.48
CA LEU A 188 -9.91 -4.92 -7.18
C LEU A 188 -9.66 -5.98 -6.08
N ILE A 189 -10.47 -6.04 -5.05
CA ILE A 189 -10.31 -6.99 -3.95
C ILE A 189 -10.82 -8.38 -4.35
N HIS A 190 -11.80 -8.45 -5.25
CA HIS A 190 -12.22 -9.72 -5.85
C HIS A 190 -11.12 -10.40 -6.69
N ARG A 191 -10.13 -9.66 -7.21
CA ARG A 191 -8.93 -10.28 -7.81
C ARG A 191 -8.18 -11.16 -6.82
N PHE A 192 -7.94 -10.64 -5.60
CA PHE A 192 -7.27 -11.40 -4.53
C PHE A 192 -8.10 -12.62 -4.13
N GLU A 193 -9.40 -12.41 -3.92
CA GLU A 193 -10.34 -13.47 -3.53
C GLU A 193 -10.38 -14.60 -4.56
N LYS A 194 -10.63 -14.25 -5.83
CA LYS A 194 -10.76 -15.22 -6.92
C LYS A 194 -9.47 -16.00 -7.14
N GLY A 195 -8.33 -15.31 -7.21
CA GLY A 195 -7.05 -15.97 -7.34
C GLY A 195 -6.79 -16.95 -6.20
N PHE A 196 -7.03 -16.53 -4.95
CA PHE A 196 -6.87 -17.37 -3.77
C PHE A 196 -7.78 -18.62 -3.81
N GLU A 197 -9.06 -18.42 -4.11
CA GLU A 197 -10.02 -19.52 -4.23
C GLU A 197 -9.63 -20.52 -5.32
N GLU A 198 -9.30 -20.03 -6.52
CA GLU A 198 -8.91 -20.87 -7.66
C GLU A 198 -7.61 -21.64 -7.37
N GLY A 199 -6.62 -20.99 -6.77
CA GLY A 199 -5.38 -21.64 -6.35
C GLY A 199 -5.62 -22.73 -5.32
N ALA A 200 -6.46 -22.49 -4.32
CA ALA A 200 -6.82 -23.48 -3.32
C ALA A 200 -7.58 -24.67 -3.94
N LYS A 201 -8.57 -24.41 -4.77
CA LYS A 201 -9.39 -25.44 -5.43
C LYS A 201 -8.63 -26.24 -6.48
N SER A 202 -7.54 -25.71 -7.03
CA SER A 202 -6.66 -26.47 -7.93
C SER A 202 -5.93 -27.61 -7.22
N VAL A 203 -5.75 -27.52 -5.91
CA VAL A 203 -5.16 -28.55 -5.05
C VAL A 203 -6.22 -29.52 -4.53
N ASN A 204 -7.34 -28.98 -4.04
CA ASN A 204 -8.46 -29.77 -3.55
C ASN A 204 -9.78 -29.08 -3.90
N PRO A 205 -10.56 -29.60 -4.89
CA PRO A 205 -11.82 -28.99 -5.33
C PRO A 205 -12.89 -28.87 -4.23
N ASN A 206 -12.77 -29.63 -3.14
CA ASN A 206 -13.73 -29.63 -2.03
C ASN A 206 -13.38 -28.62 -0.93
N ILE A 207 -12.30 -27.85 -1.08
CA ILE A 207 -11.95 -26.79 -0.12
C ILE A 207 -13.07 -25.74 -0.09
N GLN A 208 -13.47 -25.37 1.12
CA GLN A 208 -14.37 -24.25 1.36
C GLN A 208 -13.57 -22.98 1.64
N VAL A 209 -13.94 -21.87 1.01
CA VAL A 209 -13.38 -20.54 1.29
C VAL A 209 -14.50 -19.67 1.83
N ILE A 210 -14.39 -19.24 3.10
CA ILE A 210 -15.32 -18.32 3.74
C ILE A 210 -14.86 -16.90 3.44
N GLN A 211 -15.66 -16.13 2.71
CA GLN A 211 -15.34 -14.79 2.25
C GLN A 211 -16.10 -13.76 3.09
N ASN A 212 -15.40 -12.73 3.55
CA ASN A 212 -16.00 -11.58 4.23
C ASN A 212 -15.21 -10.31 3.91
N TYR A 213 -15.88 -9.17 4.00
CA TYR A 213 -15.29 -7.86 3.80
C TYR A 213 -15.43 -7.01 5.06
N VAL A 214 -14.45 -6.15 5.33
CA VAL A 214 -14.46 -5.27 6.50
C VAL A 214 -15.54 -4.21 6.37
N GLY A 215 -15.74 -3.68 5.16
CA GLY A 215 -16.76 -2.65 4.91
C GLY A 215 -16.90 -2.27 3.44
N VAL A 216 -17.60 -1.15 3.22
CA VAL A 216 -17.90 -0.61 1.88
C VAL A 216 -17.40 0.83 1.70
N THR A 217 -16.63 1.36 2.64
CA THR A 217 -16.04 2.71 2.61
C THR A 217 -14.55 2.63 2.96
N ASP A 218 -13.82 3.71 2.75
CA ASP A 218 -12.38 3.78 3.02
C ASP A 218 -12.01 3.44 4.47
N ALA A 219 -12.94 3.57 5.44
CA ALA A 219 -12.73 3.12 6.81
C ALA A 219 -12.44 1.60 6.91
N ALA A 220 -12.80 0.83 5.88
CA ALA A 220 -12.50 -0.61 5.79
C ALA A 220 -11.00 -0.91 5.76
N TRP A 221 -10.16 0.04 5.38
CA TRP A 221 -8.71 -0.13 5.32
C TRP A 221 -8.01 0.06 6.67
N ASN A 222 -8.70 0.69 7.65
CA ASN A 222 -8.11 1.05 8.95
C ASN A 222 -9.01 0.69 10.13
N ASN A 223 -9.48 -0.57 10.20
CA ASN A 223 -10.30 -1.09 11.29
C ASN A 223 -9.84 -2.50 11.73
N PRO A 224 -8.68 -2.63 12.40
CA PRO A 224 -8.15 -3.94 12.83
C PRO A 224 -9.09 -4.65 13.84
N GLY A 225 -9.88 -3.91 14.62
CA GLY A 225 -10.90 -4.49 15.49
C GLY A 225 -11.93 -5.30 14.71
N LYS A 226 -12.45 -4.75 13.61
CA LYS A 226 -13.39 -5.44 12.72
C LYS A 226 -12.72 -6.62 11.99
N GLY A 227 -11.48 -6.45 11.54
CA GLY A 227 -10.68 -7.54 10.96
C GLY A 227 -10.54 -8.73 11.92
N LYS A 228 -10.27 -8.46 13.21
CA LYS A 228 -10.18 -9.49 14.25
C LYS A 228 -11.53 -10.19 14.48
N GLU A 229 -12.61 -9.44 14.57
CA GLU A 229 -13.96 -9.99 14.74
C GLU A 229 -14.31 -10.97 13.60
N ILE A 230 -14.06 -10.56 12.36
CA ILE A 230 -14.30 -11.41 11.17
C ILE A 230 -13.44 -12.67 11.21
N ALA A 231 -12.14 -12.54 11.51
CA ALA A 231 -11.23 -13.68 11.59
C ALA A 231 -11.68 -14.69 12.65
N LEU A 232 -12.06 -14.24 13.86
CA LEU A 232 -12.59 -15.10 14.91
C LEU A 232 -13.88 -15.80 14.48
N ALA A 233 -14.77 -15.12 13.75
CA ALA A 233 -15.98 -15.71 13.21
C ALA A 233 -15.68 -16.78 12.14
N GLN A 234 -14.66 -16.56 11.28
CA GLN A 234 -14.22 -17.57 10.30
C GLN A 234 -13.59 -18.80 10.99
N ILE A 235 -12.74 -18.56 12.00
CA ILE A 235 -12.14 -19.66 12.79
C ILE A 235 -13.23 -20.48 13.49
N SER A 236 -14.25 -19.85 14.06
CA SER A 236 -15.37 -20.57 14.69
C SER A 236 -16.16 -21.45 13.72
N LYS A 237 -16.08 -21.16 12.42
CA LYS A 237 -16.66 -21.97 11.32
C LYS A 237 -15.68 -22.98 10.74
N GLY A 238 -14.50 -23.14 11.34
CA GLY A 238 -13.51 -24.14 11.00
C GLY A 238 -12.34 -23.65 10.12
N ALA A 239 -12.27 -22.37 9.77
CA ALA A 239 -11.14 -21.86 9.01
C ALA A 239 -9.84 -21.94 9.83
N ASP A 240 -8.81 -22.61 9.31
CA ASP A 240 -7.51 -22.74 9.95
C ASP A 240 -6.37 -21.98 9.24
N VAL A 241 -6.62 -21.48 8.01
CA VAL A 241 -5.74 -20.56 7.29
C VAL A 241 -6.58 -19.41 6.75
N ILE A 242 -6.22 -18.17 7.06
CA ILE A 242 -6.95 -16.96 6.66
C ILE A 242 -6.05 -16.06 5.83
N PHE A 243 -6.45 -15.73 4.61
CA PHE A 243 -5.79 -14.71 3.80
C PHE A 243 -6.47 -13.35 3.99
N THR A 244 -5.67 -12.29 4.23
CA THR A 244 -6.19 -10.94 4.47
C THR A 244 -5.71 -9.97 3.39
N ALA A 245 -6.63 -9.49 2.54
CA ALA A 245 -6.40 -8.43 1.57
C ALA A 245 -7.14 -7.15 2.04
N ALA A 246 -6.71 -6.60 3.19
CA ALA A 246 -7.48 -5.60 3.92
C ALA A 246 -6.64 -4.46 4.55
N GLY A 247 -5.41 -4.24 4.08
CA GLY A 247 -4.53 -3.20 4.60
C GLY A 247 -4.31 -3.33 6.12
N ASN A 248 -4.35 -2.21 6.86
CA ASN A 248 -4.20 -2.22 8.32
C ASN A 248 -5.28 -3.06 9.04
N SER A 249 -6.49 -3.14 8.48
CA SER A 249 -7.57 -3.97 9.05
C SER A 249 -7.20 -5.45 9.09
N GLY A 250 -6.39 -5.92 8.14
CA GLY A 250 -5.87 -7.29 8.09
C GLY A 250 -5.09 -7.69 9.34
N LEU A 251 -4.39 -6.74 9.99
CA LEU A 251 -3.61 -7.02 11.21
C LEU A 251 -4.47 -7.57 12.34
N GLY A 252 -5.77 -7.30 12.34
CA GLY A 252 -6.69 -7.92 13.30
C GLY A 252 -6.77 -9.44 13.18
N ALA A 253 -6.60 -10.01 11.98
CA ALA A 253 -6.57 -11.46 11.80
C ALA A 253 -5.28 -12.08 12.36
N PHE A 254 -4.16 -11.36 12.34
CA PHE A 254 -2.91 -11.79 12.97
C PHE A 254 -3.10 -11.94 14.50
N ASP A 255 -3.80 -11.00 15.12
CA ASP A 255 -4.14 -11.08 16.54
C ASP A 255 -5.15 -12.19 16.84
N ALA A 256 -6.08 -12.48 15.91
CA ALA A 256 -7.04 -13.55 16.06
C ALA A 256 -6.36 -14.93 16.06
N VAL A 257 -5.48 -15.22 15.09
CA VAL A 257 -4.79 -16.52 15.03
C VAL A 257 -3.81 -16.71 16.20
N GLU A 258 -3.12 -15.65 16.65
CA GLU A 258 -2.27 -15.69 17.84
C GLU A 258 -3.07 -16.01 19.11
N GLN A 259 -4.29 -15.47 19.22
CA GLN A 259 -5.17 -15.72 20.36
C GLN A 259 -5.54 -17.21 20.52
N TYR A 260 -5.64 -17.96 19.40
CA TYR A 260 -5.83 -19.41 19.45
C TYR A 260 -4.60 -20.15 19.94
N GLY A 261 -3.42 -19.52 19.94
CA GLY A 261 -2.21 -20.03 20.54
C GLY A 261 -1.58 -21.20 19.80
N LYS A 262 -0.83 -21.98 20.56
CA LYS A 262 -0.06 -23.12 20.07
C LYS A 262 -0.44 -24.39 20.79
N VAL A 263 -0.52 -25.49 20.04
CA VAL A 263 -0.63 -26.86 20.59
C VAL A 263 0.72 -27.54 20.38
N ASN A 264 1.30 -28.08 21.45
CA ASN A 264 2.64 -28.68 21.42
C ASN A 264 3.72 -27.77 20.78
N GLY A 265 3.65 -26.46 21.07
CA GLY A 265 4.60 -25.47 20.58
C GLY A 265 4.40 -25.03 19.11
N ARG A 266 3.40 -25.56 18.40
CA ARG A 266 3.09 -25.20 17.00
C ARG A 266 1.74 -24.51 16.90
N ALA A 267 1.65 -23.48 16.09
CA ALA A 267 0.38 -22.86 15.74
C ALA A 267 -0.53 -23.86 14.99
N THR A 268 -1.81 -23.77 15.27
CA THR A 268 -2.85 -24.58 14.58
C THR A 268 -3.65 -23.76 13.58
N HIS A 269 -3.58 -22.44 13.71
CA HIS A 269 -4.22 -21.47 12.82
C HIS A 269 -3.17 -20.52 12.28
N PHE A 270 -3.31 -20.14 11.01
CA PHE A 270 -2.36 -19.30 10.30
C PHE A 270 -3.05 -18.14 9.59
N VAL A 271 -2.29 -17.08 9.42
CA VAL A 271 -2.70 -15.95 8.57
C VAL A 271 -1.73 -15.83 7.39
N ILE A 272 -2.25 -15.38 6.26
CA ILE A 272 -1.47 -14.96 5.09
C ILE A 272 -1.58 -13.45 5.00
N GLY A 273 -0.43 -12.79 4.97
CA GLY A 273 -0.30 -11.35 4.84
C GLY A 273 -0.45 -10.86 3.39
N VAL A 274 -0.47 -9.53 3.19
CA VAL A 274 -0.69 -8.89 1.88
C VAL A 274 0.24 -7.69 1.66
N ASP A 275 0.50 -7.37 0.41
CA ASP A 275 1.30 -6.25 -0.13
C ASP A 275 2.77 -6.31 0.30
N SER A 276 3.06 -6.06 1.56
CA SER A 276 4.40 -6.13 2.13
C SER A 276 4.71 -7.51 2.70
N ASN A 277 6.01 -7.79 2.93
CA ASN A 277 6.38 -8.96 3.71
C ASN A 277 5.99 -8.77 5.19
N GLN A 278 4.91 -9.40 5.59
CA GLN A 278 4.36 -9.35 6.95
C GLN A 278 4.75 -10.58 7.80
N ASN A 279 5.62 -11.48 7.30
CA ASN A 279 5.98 -12.71 8.00
C ASN A 279 6.54 -12.48 9.40
N GLY A 280 7.26 -11.36 9.61
CA GLY A 280 7.83 -10.96 10.89
C GLY A 280 6.85 -10.30 11.87
N VAL A 281 5.59 -10.04 11.49
CA VAL A 281 4.60 -9.38 12.37
C VAL A 281 4.21 -10.27 13.55
N LYS A 282 3.94 -11.55 13.30
CA LYS A 282 3.62 -12.57 14.30
C LYS A 282 4.38 -13.86 13.97
N PRO A 283 5.67 -13.97 14.30
CA PRO A 283 6.49 -15.13 13.97
C PRO A 283 5.89 -16.45 14.44
N GLY A 284 5.77 -17.41 13.51
CA GLY A 284 5.18 -18.72 13.76
C GLY A 284 3.66 -18.81 13.57
N TYR A 285 2.99 -17.68 13.23
CA TYR A 285 1.56 -17.64 12.90
C TYR A 285 1.31 -17.14 11.48
N VAL A 286 2.28 -16.47 10.86
CA VAL A 286 2.17 -16.00 9.48
C VAL A 286 2.73 -17.07 8.56
N LEU A 287 1.83 -17.69 7.77
CA LEU A 287 2.20 -18.77 6.86
C LEU A 287 3.08 -18.27 5.73
N THR A 288 2.68 -17.18 5.12
CA THR A 288 3.42 -16.43 4.09
C THR A 288 2.77 -15.06 3.92
N SER A 289 3.34 -14.22 3.04
CA SER A 289 2.74 -12.97 2.59
C SER A 289 2.61 -13.00 1.08
N MET A 290 1.39 -12.71 0.57
CA MET A 290 1.18 -12.39 -0.84
C MET A 290 1.72 -11.00 -1.08
N VAL A 291 2.94 -10.91 -1.63
CA VAL A 291 3.57 -9.62 -1.86
C VAL A 291 3.12 -9.00 -3.17
N LYS A 292 2.84 -7.71 -3.12
CA LYS A 292 2.55 -6.83 -4.24
C LYS A 292 3.61 -5.74 -4.24
N ARG A 293 4.47 -5.77 -5.24
CA ARG A 293 5.73 -5.02 -5.27
C ARG A 293 5.51 -3.55 -5.63
N VAL A 294 4.63 -2.90 -4.85
CA VAL A 294 4.41 -1.44 -4.91
C VAL A 294 5.71 -0.69 -4.68
N ASP A 295 6.59 -1.18 -3.81
CA ASP A 295 7.92 -0.64 -3.56
C ASP A 295 8.77 -0.56 -4.85
N ASN A 296 8.79 -1.62 -5.63
CA ASN A 296 9.50 -1.65 -6.91
C ASN A 296 8.86 -0.72 -7.94
N ALA A 297 7.53 -0.78 -8.11
CA ALA A 297 6.82 0.06 -9.08
C ALA A 297 7.02 1.55 -8.79
N VAL A 298 6.97 1.96 -7.52
CA VAL A 298 7.22 3.33 -7.10
C VAL A 298 8.66 3.75 -7.33
N TYR A 299 9.64 2.91 -6.97
CA TYR A 299 11.04 3.21 -7.25
C TYR A 299 11.27 3.38 -8.76
N ASP A 300 10.71 2.49 -9.57
CA ASP A 300 10.94 2.47 -11.02
C ASP A 300 10.33 3.72 -11.69
N ILE A 301 9.11 4.15 -11.31
CA ILE A 301 8.53 5.38 -11.88
C ILE A 301 9.30 6.64 -11.46
N VAL A 302 9.82 6.71 -10.23
CA VAL A 302 10.71 7.80 -9.79
C VAL A 302 11.99 7.81 -10.63
N LYS A 303 12.58 6.65 -10.90
CA LYS A 303 13.77 6.49 -11.73
C LYS A 303 13.51 6.91 -13.18
N ASP A 304 12.34 6.58 -13.73
CA ASP A 304 11.97 6.98 -15.09
C ASP A 304 11.86 8.50 -15.21
N VAL A 305 11.24 9.19 -14.24
CA VAL A 305 11.22 10.66 -14.20
C VAL A 305 12.64 11.22 -14.06
N ALA A 306 13.44 10.68 -13.13
CA ALA A 306 14.81 11.16 -12.89
C ALA A 306 15.74 10.98 -14.10
N SER A 307 15.45 10.01 -14.97
CA SER A 307 16.21 9.74 -16.20
C SER A 307 15.61 10.36 -17.47
N GLY A 308 14.50 11.13 -17.34
CA GLY A 308 13.79 11.73 -18.48
C GLY A 308 13.10 10.69 -19.37
N LYS A 309 12.75 9.52 -18.84
CA LYS A 309 12.10 8.40 -19.56
C LYS A 309 10.67 8.17 -19.13
N PHE A 310 10.07 9.11 -18.39
CA PHE A 310 8.68 8.99 -17.97
C PHE A 310 7.76 8.77 -19.18
N HIS A 311 6.85 7.82 -19.04
CA HIS A 311 5.70 7.67 -19.92
C HIS A 311 4.44 7.43 -19.09
N GLY A 312 3.35 8.04 -19.52
CA GLY A 312 2.03 7.79 -18.92
C GLY A 312 1.42 6.49 -19.45
N GLY A 313 0.19 6.22 -19.01
CA GLY A 313 -0.53 5.03 -19.40
C GLY A 313 -0.39 3.88 -18.40
N PHE A 314 -0.67 2.65 -18.83
CA PHE A 314 -0.70 1.50 -17.95
C PHE A 314 0.67 0.87 -17.78
N HIS A 315 1.09 0.70 -16.52
CA HIS A 315 2.23 -0.06 -16.10
C HIS A 315 1.69 -1.27 -15.33
N VAL A 316 1.72 -2.44 -15.96
CA VAL A 316 1.10 -3.66 -15.41
C VAL A 316 2.18 -4.57 -14.83
N PHE A 317 2.00 -4.98 -13.58
CA PHE A 317 2.95 -5.77 -12.82
C PHE A 317 2.33 -7.12 -12.42
N GLY A 318 2.80 -8.20 -13.00
CA GLY A 318 2.37 -9.56 -12.73
C GLY A 318 3.53 -10.46 -12.24
N LEU A 319 3.32 -11.78 -12.29
CA LEU A 319 4.35 -12.77 -11.95
C LEU A 319 5.55 -12.71 -12.92
N GLU A 320 5.32 -12.36 -14.18
CA GLU A 320 6.34 -12.25 -15.22
C GLU A 320 7.37 -11.14 -14.96
N SER A 321 6.97 -10.11 -14.20
CA SER A 321 7.80 -8.97 -13.83
C SER A 321 8.19 -8.96 -12.35
N ASP A 322 7.94 -10.06 -11.61
CA ASP A 322 8.04 -10.12 -10.15
C ASP A 322 7.25 -9.00 -9.44
N GLY A 323 6.17 -8.52 -10.06
CA GLY A 323 5.29 -7.50 -9.52
C GLY A 323 4.36 -8.02 -8.42
N VAL A 324 4.07 -9.31 -8.43
CA VAL A 324 3.33 -10.03 -7.37
C VAL A 324 4.00 -11.37 -7.11
N GLY A 325 3.75 -11.94 -5.91
CA GLY A 325 4.32 -13.24 -5.56
C GLY A 325 4.06 -13.61 -4.10
N TYR A 326 4.95 -14.44 -3.52
CA TYR A 326 4.90 -14.80 -2.11
C TYR A 326 6.30 -14.85 -1.50
N VAL A 327 6.41 -14.87 -0.17
CA VAL A 327 7.70 -14.82 0.53
C VAL A 327 7.91 -16.02 1.43
N ILE A 328 9.08 -16.68 1.26
CA ILE A 328 9.61 -17.63 2.22
C ILE A 328 10.90 -17.03 2.81
N ASP A 329 10.95 -16.89 4.14
CA ASP A 329 12.08 -16.33 4.85
C ASP A 329 12.33 -17.02 6.20
N GLN A 330 13.16 -16.43 7.05
CA GLN A 330 13.52 -16.99 8.35
C GLN A 330 12.32 -17.19 9.31
N TYR A 331 11.21 -16.49 9.10
CA TYR A 331 10.03 -16.54 9.99
C TYR A 331 9.04 -17.64 9.63
N ASN A 332 9.02 -18.10 8.38
CA ASN A 332 8.02 -19.04 7.88
C ASN A 332 8.57 -20.27 7.16
N LYS A 333 9.89 -20.38 6.93
CA LYS A 333 10.51 -21.50 6.23
C LYS A 333 10.22 -22.88 6.84
N ASP A 334 9.93 -22.92 8.13
CA ASP A 334 9.59 -24.17 8.86
C ASP A 334 8.07 -24.39 8.97
N LEU A 335 7.25 -23.44 8.47
CA LEU A 335 5.79 -23.52 8.45
C LEU A 335 5.28 -24.07 7.11
N VAL A 336 5.91 -23.67 6.01
CA VAL A 336 5.52 -24.04 4.65
C VAL A 336 6.31 -25.27 4.22
N SER A 337 5.61 -26.34 3.82
CA SER A 337 6.29 -27.57 3.38
C SER A 337 6.99 -27.37 2.03
N ALA A 338 8.06 -28.14 1.81
CA ALA A 338 8.76 -28.15 0.51
C ALA A 338 7.81 -28.53 -0.66
N GLU A 339 6.83 -29.39 -0.40
CA GLU A 339 5.81 -29.77 -1.38
C GLU A 339 4.91 -28.57 -1.74
N ALA A 340 4.49 -27.78 -0.76
CA ALA A 340 3.68 -26.59 -1.00
C ALA A 340 4.45 -25.53 -1.81
N ILE A 341 5.72 -25.32 -1.49
CA ILE A 341 6.60 -24.42 -2.25
C ILE A 341 6.76 -24.92 -3.69
N ALA A 342 7.08 -26.21 -3.88
CA ALA A 342 7.23 -26.77 -5.22
C ALA A 342 5.97 -26.67 -6.09
N ALA A 343 4.79 -26.87 -5.48
CA ALA A 343 3.52 -26.72 -6.18
C ALA A 343 3.23 -25.26 -6.56
N ALA A 344 3.53 -24.31 -5.69
CA ALA A 344 3.38 -22.87 -5.98
C ALA A 344 4.35 -22.41 -7.08
N GLU A 345 5.62 -22.86 -7.07
CA GLU A 345 6.60 -22.54 -8.11
C GLU A 345 6.25 -23.16 -9.46
N GLU A 346 5.69 -24.38 -9.48
CA GLU A 346 5.18 -24.99 -10.71
C GLU A 346 4.01 -24.19 -11.28
N ALA A 347 3.06 -23.78 -10.43
CA ALA A 347 1.95 -22.93 -10.85
C ALA A 347 2.43 -21.56 -11.35
N LYS A 348 3.42 -20.93 -10.68
CA LYS A 348 4.05 -19.67 -11.14
C LYS A 348 4.56 -19.83 -12.57
N ARG A 349 5.34 -20.89 -12.84
CA ARG A 349 5.86 -21.15 -14.20
C ARG A 349 4.75 -21.31 -15.23
N LYS A 350 3.69 -22.06 -14.89
CA LYS A 350 2.55 -22.29 -15.79
C LYS A 350 1.72 -21.05 -16.05
N ILE A 351 1.54 -20.17 -15.05
CA ILE A 351 0.83 -18.88 -15.22
C ILE A 351 1.65 -17.98 -16.15
N ILE A 352 2.96 -17.86 -15.92
CA ILE A 352 3.85 -17.07 -16.79
C ILE A 352 3.86 -17.61 -18.23
N ALA A 353 3.83 -18.92 -18.41
CA ALA A 353 3.74 -19.58 -19.72
C ALA A 353 2.35 -19.48 -20.38
N GLY A 354 1.33 -18.97 -19.65
CA GLY A 354 -0.05 -18.89 -20.14
C GLY A 354 -0.81 -20.24 -20.16
N GLU A 355 -0.24 -21.29 -19.57
CA GLU A 355 -0.87 -22.61 -19.44
C GLU A 355 -1.98 -22.62 -18.37
N ILE A 356 -1.81 -21.82 -17.30
CA ILE A 356 -2.84 -21.54 -16.31
C ILE A 356 -3.29 -20.08 -16.51
N LYS A 357 -4.58 -19.88 -16.71
CA LYS A 357 -5.21 -18.56 -16.75
C LYS A 357 -6.03 -18.37 -15.49
N VAL A 358 -5.53 -17.54 -14.60
CA VAL A 358 -6.26 -17.16 -13.38
C VAL A 358 -7.31 -16.10 -13.74
N THR A 359 -8.51 -16.24 -13.21
CA THR A 359 -9.60 -15.29 -13.47
C THR A 359 -9.27 -13.90 -12.92
N ASP A 360 -9.29 -12.90 -13.79
CA ASP A 360 -9.22 -11.49 -13.40
C ASP A 360 -10.66 -10.95 -13.18
N ALA A 361 -11.03 -10.80 -11.93
CA ALA A 361 -12.38 -10.38 -11.53
C ALA A 361 -12.77 -8.95 -11.97
N MET A 362 -11.83 -8.15 -12.46
CA MET A 362 -12.12 -6.82 -13.03
C MET A 362 -12.43 -6.85 -14.52
N ASN A 363 -12.16 -7.95 -15.21
CA ASN A 363 -12.35 -8.11 -16.65
C ASN A 363 -13.54 -9.02 -17.01
N ASN A 364 -14.42 -9.30 -16.06
CA ASN A 364 -15.65 -10.12 -16.24
C ASN A 364 -16.87 -9.26 -16.48
#